data_6fd1b5577faf63bbd81166e675e2815a
#
_entry.id   6fd1b5577faf63bbd81166e675e2815a
#
_cell.length_a   1.000
_cell.length_b   1.000
_cell.length_c   1.000
_cell.angle_alpha   90.00
_cell.angle_beta   90.00
_cell.angle_gamma   90.00
#
_symmetry.space_group_name_H-M   'P 1'
#
loop_
_entity.id
_entity.type
_entity.pdbx_description
1 polymer ?
#
loop_
_entity_poly.entity_id
_entity_poly.type
_entity_poly.pdbx_seq_one_letter_code
_entity_poly.pdbx_strand_id
1 'polypeptide(L)'
;MLVSARNQSEWEPNKIILLSCAVTYSSNMRHRPIGIGVQGLADTFMMLKYPFDSEEAASLNRDIFETIYFAACTASCELAEKNGPYETYEGSPASQGKLQFDLWGVTPSKRWDWDSLKARIAKHGIRNSLLVAPMPTASTAQILGNNESTEPFTSNIYNRRVLAGEFTVVNKHLLRELTSQGIWNESVRNRIIADHGSVQNVEEIPKHLRDVYKTVWEIPQRIILDMAADRAPYICQSQSMNVHIAEPNSSKLTSMHFYAWSKGLKTGMYYLRTRPKADAIQFTVDQEQLVADRNKAANSETNGKENTETTGNVIAPVQPLVSKSALGQADEEEVCLNCGA
;
A
#
# COMPACT_ATOMS: atom_id res chain seq x y z
N MET A 1 12.04 -3.36 7.21
CA MET A 1 12.56 -2.83 8.49
C MET A 1 11.46 -2.94 9.53
N LEU A 2 11.67 -3.76 10.56
CA LEU A 2 10.71 -3.96 11.65
C LEU A 2 10.70 -2.71 12.52
N VAL A 3 9.57 -2.04 12.66
CA VAL A 3 9.41 -1.00 13.67
C VAL A 3 9.19 -1.71 15.00
N SER A 4 10.22 -1.74 15.84
CA SER A 4 10.13 -2.37 17.16
C SER A 4 9.15 -1.58 18.04
N ALA A 5 8.22 -2.29 18.64
CA ALA A 5 7.43 -1.73 19.73
C ALA A 5 8.39 -1.29 20.86
N ARG A 6 8.26 -0.06 21.33
CA ARG A 6 9.00 0.43 22.49
C ARG A 6 8.77 -0.52 23.68
N ASN A 7 9.86 -0.85 24.34
CA ASN A 7 9.88 -1.70 25.51
C ASN A 7 9.00 -1.06 26.61
N GLN A 8 7.88 -1.69 26.97
CA GLN A 8 6.93 -1.17 27.95
C GLN A 8 7.52 -1.10 29.38
N SER A 9 8.75 -1.59 29.61
CA SER A 9 9.42 -1.58 30.91
C SER A 9 10.00 -0.21 31.33
N GLU A 10 10.12 0.76 30.40
CA GLU A 10 10.70 2.08 30.67
C GLU A 10 9.67 3.21 30.76
N TRP A 11 8.37 2.88 30.78
CA TRP A 11 7.32 3.87 30.86
C TRP A 11 7.06 4.25 32.33
N GLU A 12 7.69 5.32 32.81
CA GLU A 12 7.39 5.93 34.10
C GLU A 12 6.05 6.69 34.03
N PRO A 13 5.06 6.36 34.89
CA PRO A 13 3.73 6.94 34.83
C PRO A 13 3.66 8.31 35.53
N ASN A 14 4.65 9.16 35.36
CA ASN A 14 4.62 10.47 36.02
C ASN A 14 4.24 11.61 35.09
N LYS A 15 3.07 12.12 35.36
CA LYS A 15 2.49 13.45 35.11
C LYS A 15 1.43 13.50 33.99
N ILE A 16 0.23 13.79 34.47
CA ILE A 16 -0.97 14.21 33.73
C ILE A 16 -1.64 13.07 32.99
N ILE A 17 -2.36 12.24 33.73
CA ILE A 17 -3.21 11.29 33.06
C ILE A 17 -4.54 11.16 33.79
N LEU A 18 -5.58 11.59 33.09
CA LEU A 18 -6.99 11.43 33.37
C LEU A 18 -7.35 9.95 33.68
N LEU A 19 -8.40 9.72 34.43
CA LEU A 19 -8.95 8.42 34.80
C LEU A 19 -9.05 7.39 33.62
N SER A 20 -9.22 7.86 32.40
CA SER A 20 -9.21 7.02 31.20
C SER A 20 -7.88 6.28 30.96
N CYS A 21 -6.76 6.82 31.39
CA CYS A 21 -5.46 6.19 31.23
C CYS A 21 -5.20 5.04 32.22
N ALA A 22 -5.79 5.06 33.40
CA ALA A 22 -5.65 3.97 34.37
C ALA A 22 -6.29 2.68 33.83
N VAL A 23 -7.46 2.80 33.17
CA VAL A 23 -8.16 1.67 32.54
C VAL A 23 -7.37 1.16 31.34
N THR A 24 -6.86 2.06 30.50
CA THR A 24 -6.03 1.71 29.33
C THR A 24 -4.73 1.05 29.77
N TYR A 25 -4.07 1.60 30.79
CA TYR A 25 -2.85 1.01 31.35
C TYR A 25 -3.13 -0.40 31.89
N SER A 26 -4.18 -0.58 32.72
CA SER A 26 -4.57 -1.88 33.25
C SER A 26 -4.85 -2.89 32.14
N SER A 27 -5.62 -2.50 31.11
CA SER A 27 -5.91 -3.36 29.96
C SER A 27 -4.63 -3.75 29.21
N ASN A 28 -3.75 -2.78 28.94
CA ASN A 28 -2.51 -3.04 28.23
C ASN A 28 -1.55 -3.96 29.02
N MET A 29 -1.48 -3.80 30.35
CA MET A 29 -0.63 -4.64 31.18
C MET A 29 -1.15 -6.07 31.30
N ARG A 30 -2.48 -6.25 31.33
CA ARG A 30 -3.13 -7.57 31.39
C ARG A 30 -2.98 -8.36 30.09
N HIS A 31 -3.14 -7.69 28.94
CA HIS A 31 -3.16 -8.34 27.64
C HIS A 31 -1.85 -8.20 26.87
N ARG A 32 -1.03 -7.18 27.14
CA ARG A 32 0.26 -6.90 26.51
C ARG A 32 0.25 -6.97 24.97
N PRO A 33 -0.76 -6.36 24.30
CA PRO A 33 -0.81 -6.36 22.86
C PRO A 33 0.33 -5.50 22.28
N ILE A 34 0.92 -5.97 21.19
CA ILE A 34 1.87 -5.20 20.37
C ILE A 34 1.40 -5.22 18.92
N GLY A 35 1.91 -4.30 18.11
CA GLY A 35 1.64 -4.22 16.68
C GLY A 35 2.94 -4.22 15.90
N ILE A 36 3.27 -5.36 15.28
CA ILE A 36 4.39 -5.49 14.36
C ILE A 36 3.84 -5.30 12.95
N GLY A 37 4.38 -4.36 12.20
CA GLY A 37 4.01 -4.11 10.82
C GLY A 37 5.22 -3.95 9.93
N VAL A 38 4.98 -3.76 8.64
CA VAL A 38 5.98 -3.55 7.61
C VAL A 38 5.71 -2.25 6.87
N GLN A 39 6.72 -1.74 6.18
CA GLN A 39 6.62 -0.70 5.17
C GLN A 39 7.60 -1.00 4.04
N GLY A 40 7.30 -0.53 2.83
CA GLY A 40 8.14 -0.76 1.67
C GLY A 40 7.95 -2.13 1.02
N LEU A 41 6.76 -2.75 1.13
CA LEU A 41 6.49 -4.01 0.42
C LEU A 41 6.59 -3.80 -1.10
N ALA A 42 6.00 -2.72 -1.62
CA ALA A 42 6.09 -2.38 -3.04
C ALA A 42 7.53 -2.08 -3.49
N ASP A 43 8.34 -1.41 -2.64
CA ASP A 43 9.78 -1.22 -2.91
C ASP A 43 10.50 -2.58 -3.06
N THR A 44 10.16 -3.54 -2.20
CA THR A 44 10.75 -4.89 -2.24
C THR A 44 10.40 -5.59 -3.56
N PHE A 45 9.15 -5.53 -3.99
CA PHE A 45 8.73 -6.10 -5.29
C PHE A 45 9.46 -5.44 -6.46
N MET A 46 9.57 -4.11 -6.48
CA MET A 46 10.31 -3.37 -7.52
C MET A 46 11.79 -3.75 -7.55
N MET A 47 12.43 -3.91 -6.39
CA MET A 47 13.84 -4.34 -6.30
C MET A 47 14.05 -5.76 -6.83
N LEU A 48 13.08 -6.65 -6.65
CA LEU A 48 13.09 -8.01 -7.18
C LEU A 48 12.57 -8.13 -8.61
N LYS A 49 12.10 -7.02 -9.21
CA LYS A 49 11.49 -6.95 -10.54
C LYS A 49 10.19 -7.77 -10.65
N TYR A 50 9.46 -7.88 -9.56
CA TYR A 50 8.16 -8.54 -9.53
C TYR A 50 7.05 -7.51 -9.75
N PRO A 51 6.24 -7.61 -10.81
CA PRO A 51 5.00 -6.85 -10.90
C PRO A 51 4.13 -7.08 -9.68
N PHE A 52 3.48 -6.03 -9.16
CA PHE A 52 2.69 -6.14 -7.94
C PHE A 52 1.54 -7.15 -8.08
N ASP A 53 1.04 -7.34 -9.28
CA ASP A 53 -0.05 -8.25 -9.65
C ASP A 53 0.44 -9.62 -10.14
N SER A 54 1.70 -9.99 -9.86
CA SER A 54 2.27 -11.27 -10.24
C SER A 54 2.14 -12.33 -9.14
N GLU A 55 2.21 -13.61 -9.52
CA GLU A 55 2.20 -14.73 -8.57
C GLU A 55 3.46 -14.78 -7.70
N GLU A 56 4.61 -14.33 -8.24
CA GLU A 56 5.85 -14.20 -7.49
C GLU A 56 5.70 -13.19 -6.36
N ALA A 57 5.04 -12.06 -6.62
CA ALA A 57 4.75 -11.05 -5.59
C ALA A 57 3.78 -11.61 -4.55
N ALA A 58 2.74 -12.34 -4.95
CA ALA A 58 1.78 -12.98 -4.05
C ALA A 58 2.46 -14.05 -3.18
N SER A 59 3.31 -14.89 -3.75
CA SER A 59 4.08 -15.89 -3.01
C SER A 59 5.01 -15.25 -1.99
N LEU A 60 5.77 -14.24 -2.41
CA LEU A 60 6.68 -13.51 -1.51
C LEU A 60 5.91 -12.79 -0.39
N ASN A 61 4.75 -12.23 -0.67
CA ASN A 61 3.89 -11.61 0.33
C ASN A 61 3.49 -12.62 1.42
N ARG A 62 3.06 -13.83 1.06
CA ARG A 62 2.76 -14.91 2.01
C ARG A 62 3.99 -15.28 2.85
N ASP A 63 5.13 -15.49 2.21
CA ASP A 63 6.39 -15.89 2.84
C ASP A 63 6.90 -14.86 3.86
N ILE A 64 6.80 -13.57 3.53
CA ILE A 64 7.20 -12.46 4.43
C ILE A 64 6.33 -12.48 5.69
N PHE A 65 5.01 -12.54 5.55
CA PHE A 65 4.11 -12.47 6.70
C PHE A 65 4.12 -13.74 7.53
N GLU A 66 4.29 -14.91 6.92
CA GLU A 66 4.52 -16.17 7.65
C GLU A 66 5.79 -16.08 8.49
N THR A 67 6.89 -15.60 7.91
CA THR A 67 8.17 -15.45 8.60
C THR A 67 8.08 -14.47 9.77
N ILE A 68 7.43 -13.32 9.56
CA ILE A 68 7.23 -12.31 10.61
C ILE A 68 6.41 -12.90 11.77
N TYR A 69 5.33 -13.62 11.45
CA TYR A 69 4.47 -14.20 12.46
C TYR A 69 5.18 -15.30 13.25
N PHE A 70 5.95 -16.17 12.56
CA PHE A 70 6.77 -17.19 13.22
C PHE A 70 7.78 -16.57 14.19
N ALA A 71 8.54 -15.58 13.73
CA ALA A 71 9.51 -14.90 14.55
C ALA A 71 8.87 -14.15 15.75
N ALA A 72 7.72 -13.53 15.52
CA ALA A 72 6.98 -12.84 16.57
C ALA A 72 6.47 -13.81 17.64
N CYS A 73 5.90 -14.95 17.25
CA CYS A 73 5.46 -15.99 18.16
C CYS A 73 6.62 -16.59 18.94
N THR A 74 7.74 -16.84 18.27
CA THR A 74 8.98 -17.35 18.89
C THR A 74 9.49 -16.40 19.98
N ALA A 75 9.67 -15.13 19.64
CA ALA A 75 10.14 -14.11 20.60
C ALA A 75 9.15 -13.91 21.76
N SER A 76 7.85 -13.93 21.50
CA SER A 76 6.83 -13.81 22.53
C SER A 76 6.80 -15.04 23.47
N CYS A 77 7.07 -16.24 22.94
CA CYS A 77 7.25 -17.44 23.75
C CYS A 77 8.50 -17.36 24.62
N GLU A 78 9.65 -16.93 24.08
CA GLU A 78 10.89 -16.71 24.84
C GLU A 78 10.72 -15.68 25.96
N LEU A 79 9.95 -14.64 25.72
CA LEU A 79 9.60 -13.67 26.75
C LEU A 79 8.67 -14.27 27.82
N ALA A 80 7.77 -15.17 27.41
CA ALA A 80 6.91 -15.88 28.36
C ALA A 80 7.68 -16.89 29.22
N GLU A 81 8.68 -17.56 28.68
CA GLU A 81 9.60 -18.43 29.45
C GLU A 81 10.30 -17.66 30.60
N LYS A 82 10.64 -16.38 30.38
CA LYS A 82 11.32 -15.53 31.37
C LYS A 82 10.39 -14.83 32.35
N ASN A 83 9.25 -14.34 31.85
CA ASN A 83 8.39 -13.41 32.59
C ASN A 83 6.95 -13.91 32.81
N GLY A 84 6.66 -15.17 32.43
CA GLY A 84 5.31 -15.70 32.38
C GLY A 84 4.49 -15.21 31.17
N PRO A 85 3.40 -15.90 30.82
CA PRO A 85 2.49 -15.46 29.77
C PRO A 85 1.76 -14.16 30.16
N TYR A 86 0.98 -13.58 29.23
CA TYR A 86 0.11 -12.47 29.59
C TYR A 86 -1.03 -12.94 30.50
N GLU A 87 -1.55 -12.05 31.37
CA GLU A 87 -2.45 -12.41 32.49
C GLU A 87 -3.70 -13.18 32.05
N THR A 88 -4.27 -12.84 30.89
CA THR A 88 -5.48 -13.48 30.34
C THR A 88 -5.18 -14.54 29.28
N TYR A 89 -4.03 -15.20 29.38
CA TYR A 89 -3.61 -16.23 28.41
C TYR A 89 -4.52 -17.46 28.44
N GLU A 90 -4.90 -17.90 29.65
CA GLU A 90 -5.76 -19.05 29.83
C GLU A 90 -7.14 -18.86 29.17
N GLY A 91 -7.60 -19.86 28.43
CA GLY A 91 -8.83 -19.79 27.64
C GLY A 91 -8.68 -19.09 26.27
N SER A 92 -7.52 -18.52 25.96
CA SER A 92 -7.25 -17.94 24.64
C SER A 92 -7.08 -19.03 23.58
N PRO A 93 -7.24 -18.71 22.29
CA PRO A 93 -6.94 -19.67 21.20
C PRO A 93 -5.52 -20.22 21.30
N ALA A 94 -4.53 -19.39 21.64
CA ALA A 94 -3.13 -19.82 21.77
C ALA A 94 -2.94 -20.85 22.90
N SER A 95 -3.65 -20.70 24.04
CA SER A 95 -3.62 -21.70 25.12
C SER A 95 -4.29 -23.04 24.72
N GLN A 96 -5.14 -23.02 23.69
CA GLN A 96 -5.76 -24.20 23.09
C GLN A 96 -4.92 -24.77 21.92
N GLY A 97 -3.68 -24.28 21.71
CA GLY A 97 -2.81 -24.71 20.62
C GLY A 97 -3.20 -24.17 19.23
N LYS A 98 -4.10 -23.17 19.18
CA LYS A 98 -4.56 -22.56 17.93
C LYS A 98 -3.89 -21.21 17.71
N LEU A 99 -3.06 -21.13 16.69
CA LEU A 99 -2.47 -19.88 16.21
C LEU A 99 -3.36 -19.24 15.14
N GLN A 100 -3.01 -18.07 14.63
CA GLN A 100 -3.86 -17.32 13.73
C GLN A 100 -4.20 -18.09 12.45
N PHE A 101 -3.24 -18.76 11.82
CA PHE A 101 -3.47 -19.56 10.61
C PHE A 101 -4.39 -20.77 10.86
N ASP A 102 -4.39 -21.37 12.07
CA ASP A 102 -5.33 -22.45 12.43
C ASP A 102 -6.77 -21.92 12.47
N LEU A 103 -6.97 -20.68 12.97
CA LEU A 103 -8.28 -20.04 13.00
C LEU A 103 -8.81 -19.72 11.59
N TRP A 104 -7.91 -19.57 10.63
CA TRP A 104 -8.22 -19.37 9.22
C TRP A 104 -8.35 -20.68 8.44
N GLY A 105 -8.07 -21.83 9.05
CA GLY A 105 -8.05 -23.12 8.39
C GLY A 105 -6.97 -23.25 7.32
N VAL A 106 -5.87 -22.48 7.46
CA VAL A 106 -4.75 -22.46 6.51
C VAL A 106 -3.60 -23.30 7.07
N THR A 107 -3.05 -24.17 6.23
CA THR A 107 -1.83 -24.91 6.55
C THR A 107 -0.61 -24.04 6.19
N PRO A 108 0.25 -23.70 7.14
CA PRO A 108 1.46 -22.94 6.87
C PRO A 108 2.44 -23.71 5.98
N SER A 109 3.40 -23.02 5.42
CA SER A 109 4.45 -23.64 4.62
C SER A 109 5.38 -24.51 5.50
N LYS A 110 6.20 -25.35 4.86
CA LYS A 110 7.23 -26.13 5.57
C LYS A 110 8.53 -25.34 5.81
N ARG A 111 8.49 -24.02 5.63
CA ARG A 111 9.65 -23.13 5.81
C ARG A 111 10.11 -23.06 7.28
N TRP A 112 9.15 -23.12 8.20
CA TRP A 112 9.37 -22.97 9.63
C TRP A 112 8.84 -24.18 10.39
N ASP A 113 9.48 -24.55 11.51
CA ASP A 113 9.06 -25.63 12.39
C ASP A 113 7.95 -25.13 13.36
N TRP A 114 6.74 -25.08 12.84
CA TRP A 114 5.56 -24.68 13.60
C TRP A 114 5.19 -25.66 14.72
N ASP A 115 5.47 -26.95 14.52
CA ASP A 115 5.12 -27.99 15.50
C ASP A 115 5.96 -27.84 16.77
N SER A 116 7.29 -27.68 16.63
CA SER A 116 8.17 -27.39 17.76
C SER A 116 7.81 -26.09 18.45
N LEU A 117 7.45 -25.04 17.69
CA LEU A 117 7.04 -23.77 18.29
C LEU A 117 5.69 -23.92 19.05
N LYS A 118 4.70 -24.60 18.51
CA LYS A 118 3.44 -24.89 19.20
C LYS A 118 3.66 -25.70 20.48
N ALA A 119 4.55 -26.69 20.48
CA ALA A 119 4.92 -27.44 21.67
C ALA A 119 5.56 -26.55 22.76
N ARG A 120 6.42 -25.62 22.39
CA ARG A 120 7.00 -24.62 23.31
C ARG A 120 5.92 -23.65 23.87
N ILE A 121 5.03 -23.18 23.01
CA ILE A 121 3.91 -22.31 23.41
C ILE A 121 2.97 -23.05 24.38
N ALA A 122 2.67 -24.31 24.14
CA ALA A 122 1.85 -25.13 25.05
C ALA A 122 2.48 -25.25 26.44
N LYS A 123 3.83 -25.25 26.53
CA LYS A 123 4.57 -25.37 27.80
C LYS A 123 4.72 -24.03 28.52
N HIS A 124 5.00 -22.94 27.82
CA HIS A 124 5.42 -21.67 28.41
C HIS A 124 4.40 -20.52 28.16
N GLY A 125 3.47 -20.71 27.24
CA GLY A 125 2.56 -19.67 26.79
C GLY A 125 3.23 -18.66 25.85
N ILE A 126 2.56 -17.55 25.64
CA ILE A 126 3.08 -16.36 24.93
C ILE A 126 2.90 -15.11 25.79
N ARG A 127 3.84 -14.17 25.67
CA ARG A 127 3.86 -12.94 26.47
C ARG A 127 2.88 -11.88 26.00
N ASN A 128 2.51 -11.90 24.71
CA ASN A 128 1.72 -10.87 24.05
C ASN A 128 0.44 -11.49 23.47
N SER A 129 -0.70 -10.90 23.77
CA SER A 129 -2.01 -11.39 23.28
C SER A 129 -2.19 -11.17 21.76
N LEU A 130 -1.61 -10.11 21.22
CA LEU A 130 -1.60 -9.76 19.82
C LEU A 130 -0.18 -9.37 19.41
N LEU A 131 0.22 -9.72 18.18
CA LEU A 131 1.60 -9.57 17.71
C LEU A 131 1.67 -8.74 16.41
N VAL A 132 1.04 -9.21 15.33
CA VAL A 132 1.17 -8.63 13.99
C VAL A 132 -0.04 -7.75 13.69
N ALA A 133 0.23 -6.51 13.31
CA ALA A 133 -0.77 -5.50 12.94
C ALA A 133 -0.15 -4.53 11.92
N PRO A 134 -0.34 -4.72 10.62
CA PRO A 134 0.12 -3.77 9.62
C PRO A 134 -0.54 -2.41 9.83
N MET A 135 0.30 -1.40 10.10
CA MET A 135 -0.09 -0.01 10.34
C MET A 135 0.01 0.79 9.04
N PRO A 136 -0.61 2.00 8.94
CA PRO A 136 -0.53 2.84 7.73
C PRO A 136 0.89 3.28 7.39
N THR A 137 1.74 3.53 8.39
CA THR A 137 3.15 3.98 8.28
C THR A 137 3.37 5.29 7.51
N ALA A 138 2.35 6.15 7.43
CA ALA A 138 2.36 7.36 6.60
C ALA A 138 3.59 8.27 6.83
N SER A 139 3.93 8.56 8.09
CA SER A 139 5.08 9.43 8.43
C SER A 139 6.41 8.69 8.39
N THR A 140 6.46 7.46 8.91
CA THR A 140 7.70 6.68 8.99
C THR A 140 8.19 6.24 7.62
N ALA A 141 7.28 5.92 6.69
CA ALA A 141 7.62 5.62 5.32
C ALA A 141 8.31 6.79 4.62
N GLN A 142 7.83 8.01 4.87
CA GLN A 142 8.43 9.23 4.34
C GLN A 142 9.83 9.49 4.90
N ILE A 143 10.02 9.31 6.21
CA ILE A 143 11.32 9.50 6.86
C ILE A 143 12.35 8.52 6.30
N LEU A 144 11.95 7.27 6.05
CA LEU A 144 12.82 6.22 5.55
C LEU A 144 12.92 6.18 4.02
N GLY A 145 12.11 6.97 3.32
CA GLY A 145 12.13 7.09 1.85
C GLY A 145 11.70 5.80 1.13
N ASN A 146 10.70 5.10 1.67
CA ASN A 146 10.05 3.96 1.03
C ASN A 146 8.54 4.17 0.97
N ASN A 147 7.82 3.26 0.29
CA ASN A 147 6.37 3.33 0.20
C ASN A 147 5.68 2.89 1.50
N GLU A 148 4.45 3.31 1.68
CA GLU A 148 3.68 3.06 2.88
C GLU A 148 3.29 1.58 3.01
N SER A 149 3.42 1.02 4.19
CA SER A 149 2.91 -0.29 4.60
C SER A 149 3.05 -1.37 3.50
N THR A 150 1.91 -1.91 3.09
CA THR A 150 1.78 -2.92 2.02
C THR A 150 1.17 -2.33 0.74
N GLU A 151 1.12 -1.00 0.63
CA GLU A 151 0.47 -0.28 -0.46
C GLU A 151 1.32 -0.31 -1.74
N PRO A 152 0.71 -0.40 -2.93
CA PRO A 152 1.39 -0.07 -4.18
C PRO A 152 1.68 1.44 -4.26
N PHE A 153 2.57 1.84 -5.16
CA PHE A 153 2.82 3.27 -5.41
C PHE A 153 1.58 3.93 -6.04
N THR A 154 1.19 5.10 -5.54
CA THR A 154 0.09 5.88 -6.11
C THR A 154 0.51 6.64 -7.36
N SER A 155 1.78 7.00 -7.47
CA SER A 155 2.39 7.70 -8.61
C SER A 155 3.89 7.49 -8.60
N ASN A 156 4.52 7.42 -9.77
CA ASN A 156 5.97 7.34 -9.87
C ASN A 156 6.66 8.72 -9.84
N ILE A 157 5.93 9.80 -10.09
CA ILE A 157 6.39 11.18 -9.94
C ILE A 157 5.23 12.03 -9.40
N TYR A 158 5.45 12.73 -8.30
CA TYR A 158 4.44 13.62 -7.72
C TYR A 158 5.08 14.81 -7.01
N ASN A 159 4.34 15.91 -6.89
CA ASN A 159 4.75 17.07 -6.13
C ASN A 159 4.21 16.95 -4.70
N ARG A 160 5.10 17.16 -3.74
CA ARG A 160 4.78 17.21 -2.34
C ARG A 160 4.87 18.62 -1.84
N ARG A 161 3.77 19.17 -1.35
CA ARG A 161 3.73 20.46 -0.69
C ARG A 161 3.87 20.29 0.83
N VAL A 162 4.84 20.94 1.41
CA VAL A 162 5.07 21.01 2.86
C VAL A 162 5.28 22.46 3.27
N LEU A 163 5.33 22.75 4.58
CA LEU A 163 5.55 24.12 5.07
C LEU A 163 6.83 24.77 4.53
N ALA A 164 7.87 23.98 4.26
CA ALA A 164 9.15 24.43 3.73
C ALA A 164 9.15 24.68 2.21
N GLY A 165 8.11 24.32 1.48
CA GLY A 165 8.02 24.47 0.03
C GLY A 165 7.39 23.29 -0.68
N GLU A 166 7.52 23.27 -2.00
CA GLU A 166 7.05 22.21 -2.88
C GLU A 166 8.23 21.42 -3.44
N PHE A 167 8.16 20.11 -3.34
CA PHE A 167 9.24 19.20 -3.75
C PHE A 167 8.71 18.14 -4.70
N THR A 168 9.37 17.98 -5.84
CA THR A 168 9.10 16.86 -6.76
C THR A 168 9.75 15.59 -6.23
N VAL A 169 8.94 14.57 -5.98
CA VAL A 169 9.37 13.25 -5.52
C VAL A 169 9.27 12.26 -6.68
N VAL A 170 10.36 11.60 -6.96
CA VAL A 170 10.45 10.58 -8.02
C VAL A 170 10.67 9.21 -7.39
N ASN A 171 9.99 8.18 -7.90
CA ASN A 171 10.27 6.81 -7.51
C ASN A 171 11.74 6.46 -7.80
N LYS A 172 12.51 6.30 -6.72
CA LYS A 172 13.97 6.08 -6.79
C LYS A 172 14.37 4.81 -7.53
N HIS A 173 13.50 3.77 -7.50
CA HIS A 173 13.75 2.51 -8.19
C HIS A 173 13.59 2.68 -9.70
N LEU A 174 12.51 3.33 -10.13
CA LEU A 174 12.27 3.68 -11.53
C LEU A 174 13.39 4.57 -12.07
N LEU A 175 13.72 5.66 -11.36
CA LEU A 175 14.76 6.59 -11.76
C LEU A 175 16.11 5.88 -11.99
N ARG A 176 16.52 5.04 -11.02
CA ARG A 176 17.77 4.28 -11.11
C ARG A 176 17.76 3.35 -12.33
N GLU A 177 16.66 2.65 -12.54
CA GLU A 177 16.51 1.70 -13.65
C GLU A 177 16.59 2.41 -15.00
N LEU A 178 15.78 3.44 -15.21
CA LEU A 178 15.75 4.18 -16.48
C LEU A 178 17.08 4.92 -16.74
N THR A 179 17.73 5.42 -15.69
CA THR A 179 19.06 6.05 -15.82
C THR A 179 20.11 5.01 -16.21
N SER A 180 20.10 3.82 -15.62
CA SER A 180 21.05 2.76 -15.96
C SER A 180 20.92 2.25 -17.40
N GLN A 181 19.73 2.36 -17.97
CA GLN A 181 19.44 1.98 -19.37
C GLN A 181 19.58 3.15 -20.35
N GLY A 182 19.91 4.36 -19.88
CA GLY A 182 20.00 5.56 -20.72
C GLY A 182 18.66 6.08 -21.25
N ILE A 183 17.55 5.61 -20.69
CA ILE A 183 16.19 5.99 -21.11
C ILE A 183 15.74 7.29 -20.43
N TRP A 184 16.26 7.59 -19.23
CA TRP A 184 15.85 8.76 -18.45
C TRP A 184 16.29 10.07 -19.13
N ASN A 185 15.34 10.83 -19.60
CA ASN A 185 15.54 12.16 -20.18
C ASN A 185 14.34 13.08 -19.85
N GLU A 186 14.40 14.34 -20.25
CA GLU A 186 13.37 15.33 -19.98
C GLU A 186 12.03 15.01 -20.63
N SER A 187 12.03 14.50 -21.86
CA SER A 187 10.80 14.09 -22.55
C SER A 187 10.08 12.96 -21.81
N VAL A 188 10.81 11.92 -21.42
CA VAL A 188 10.27 10.79 -20.64
C VAL A 188 9.72 11.28 -19.29
N ARG A 189 10.49 12.14 -18.58
CA ARG A 189 10.02 12.73 -17.31
C ARG A 189 8.71 13.49 -17.50
N ASN A 190 8.64 14.37 -18.50
CA ASN A 190 7.47 15.20 -18.74
C ASN A 190 6.25 14.36 -19.14
N ARG A 191 6.43 13.28 -19.90
CA ARG A 191 5.32 12.33 -20.20
C ARG A 191 4.83 11.60 -18.98
N ILE A 192 5.70 11.14 -18.10
CA ILE A 192 5.29 10.50 -16.85
C ILE A 192 4.51 11.49 -15.97
N ILE A 193 4.92 12.77 -15.92
CA ILE A 193 4.19 13.82 -15.18
C ILE A 193 2.82 14.06 -15.82
N ALA A 194 2.75 14.17 -17.15
CA ALA A 194 1.49 14.38 -17.89
C ALA A 194 0.50 13.21 -17.71
N ASP A 195 1.00 12.00 -17.52
CA ASP A 195 0.23 10.77 -17.25
C ASP A 195 0.03 10.51 -15.75
N HIS A 196 0.06 11.56 -14.89
CA HIS A 196 -0.17 11.47 -13.45
C HIS A 196 0.76 10.47 -12.74
N GLY A 197 1.98 10.31 -13.25
CA GLY A 197 2.99 9.40 -12.71
C GLY A 197 2.90 7.97 -13.23
N SER A 198 2.05 7.70 -14.21
CA SER A 198 2.01 6.43 -14.93
C SER A 198 3.17 6.33 -15.93
N VAL A 199 3.65 5.10 -16.14
CA VAL A 199 4.65 4.76 -17.15
C VAL A 199 4.05 3.98 -18.31
N GLN A 200 2.74 3.70 -18.30
CA GLN A 200 2.11 2.76 -19.22
C GLN A 200 2.11 3.27 -20.67
N ASN A 201 1.99 4.59 -20.85
CA ASN A 201 1.92 5.23 -22.17
C ASN A 201 3.28 5.78 -22.65
N VAL A 202 4.38 5.42 -21.98
CA VAL A 202 5.74 5.83 -22.37
C VAL A 202 6.39 4.67 -23.11
N GLU A 203 6.37 4.72 -24.45
CA GLU A 203 6.79 3.62 -25.32
C GLU A 203 8.27 3.27 -25.21
N GLU A 204 9.13 4.28 -24.90
CA GLU A 204 10.57 4.09 -24.69
C GLU A 204 10.88 3.20 -23.48
N ILE A 205 9.93 3.07 -22.54
CA ILE A 205 10.08 2.19 -21.39
C ILE A 205 9.66 0.77 -21.79
N PRO A 206 10.55 -0.21 -21.71
CA PRO A 206 10.25 -1.60 -22.04
C PRO A 206 9.05 -2.12 -21.27
N LYS A 207 8.23 -2.96 -21.91
CA LYS A 207 6.98 -3.47 -21.31
C LYS A 207 7.19 -4.11 -19.95
N HIS A 208 8.24 -4.93 -19.78
CA HIS A 208 8.52 -5.59 -18.49
C HIS A 208 8.76 -4.59 -17.34
N LEU A 209 9.34 -3.42 -17.62
CA LEU A 209 9.49 -2.35 -16.63
C LEU A 209 8.14 -1.65 -16.39
N ARG A 210 7.36 -1.40 -17.43
CA ARG A 210 6.03 -0.82 -17.28
C ARG A 210 5.16 -1.69 -16.37
N ASP A 211 5.24 -3.01 -16.49
CA ASP A 211 4.50 -3.95 -15.64
C ASP A 211 4.95 -3.88 -14.18
N VAL A 212 6.25 -3.72 -13.90
CA VAL A 212 6.80 -3.58 -12.54
C VAL A 212 6.42 -2.24 -11.88
N TYR A 213 6.36 -1.16 -12.66
CA TYR A 213 6.13 0.20 -12.16
C TYR A 213 4.69 0.69 -12.34
N LYS A 214 3.72 -0.24 -12.40
CA LYS A 214 2.29 0.09 -12.33
C LYS A 214 1.97 0.90 -11.10
N THR A 215 1.14 1.92 -11.26
CA THR A 215 0.55 2.65 -10.15
C THR A 215 -0.66 1.88 -9.58
N VAL A 216 -1.09 2.22 -8.38
CA VAL A 216 -2.26 1.61 -7.76
C VAL A 216 -3.55 1.75 -8.58
N TRP A 217 -3.61 2.78 -9.44
CA TRP A 217 -4.76 3.04 -10.33
C TRP A 217 -4.84 2.07 -11.52
N GLU A 218 -3.74 1.42 -11.84
CA GLU A 218 -3.57 0.47 -12.94
C GLU A 218 -3.67 -0.98 -12.47
N ILE A 219 -3.59 -1.19 -11.16
CA ILE A 219 -3.73 -2.50 -10.52
C ILE A 219 -5.21 -2.73 -10.17
N PRO A 220 -5.83 -3.83 -10.62
CA PRO A 220 -7.19 -4.17 -10.20
C PRO A 220 -7.28 -4.26 -8.67
N GLN A 221 -8.23 -3.55 -8.06
CA GLN A 221 -8.35 -3.52 -6.59
C GLN A 221 -8.66 -4.89 -5.98
N ARG A 222 -9.21 -5.80 -6.77
CA ARG A 222 -9.36 -7.20 -6.39
C ARG A 222 -8.02 -7.84 -5.99
N ILE A 223 -6.93 -7.53 -6.71
CA ILE A 223 -5.60 -8.05 -6.41
C ILE A 223 -5.09 -7.53 -5.07
N ILE A 224 -5.38 -6.26 -4.74
CA ILE A 224 -5.05 -5.70 -3.41
C ILE A 224 -5.75 -6.48 -2.30
N LEU A 225 -7.04 -6.80 -2.50
CA LEU A 225 -7.83 -7.61 -1.55
C LEU A 225 -7.33 -9.06 -1.47
N ASP A 226 -6.98 -9.68 -2.59
CA ASP A 226 -6.42 -11.03 -2.63
C ASP A 226 -5.07 -11.09 -1.91
N MET A 227 -4.18 -10.13 -2.16
CA MET A 227 -2.90 -9.99 -1.44
C MET A 227 -3.10 -9.81 0.06
N ALA A 228 -4.12 -9.04 0.46
CA ALA A 228 -4.46 -8.86 1.87
C ALA A 228 -5.00 -10.15 2.50
N ALA A 229 -5.81 -10.92 1.76
CA ALA A 229 -6.33 -12.22 2.19
C ALA A 229 -5.21 -13.27 2.31
N ASP A 230 -4.25 -13.27 1.38
CA ASP A 230 -3.10 -14.18 1.38
C ASP A 230 -2.22 -14.05 2.62
N ARG A 231 -2.03 -12.82 3.13
CA ARG A 231 -1.23 -12.58 4.34
C ARG A 231 -2.04 -12.61 5.64
N ALA A 232 -3.38 -12.50 5.57
CA ALA A 232 -4.26 -12.41 6.73
C ALA A 232 -4.15 -13.58 7.73
N PRO A 233 -3.88 -14.84 7.30
CA PRO A 233 -3.63 -15.96 8.21
C PRO A 233 -2.45 -15.77 9.17
N TYR A 234 -1.57 -14.82 8.89
CA TYR A 234 -0.39 -14.50 9.71
C TYR A 234 -0.50 -13.15 10.43
N ILE A 235 -1.70 -12.55 10.45
CA ILE A 235 -1.95 -11.24 11.07
C ILE A 235 -2.96 -11.38 12.19
N CYS A 236 -2.55 -11.07 13.43
CA CYS A 236 -3.41 -11.19 14.60
C CYS A 236 -4.55 -10.17 14.61
N GLN A 237 -4.28 -8.96 14.15
CA GLN A 237 -5.20 -7.84 14.14
C GLN A 237 -5.75 -7.59 12.72
N SER A 238 -6.44 -6.48 12.52
CA SER A 238 -6.81 -6.02 11.18
C SER A 238 -5.61 -5.42 10.44
N GLN A 239 -5.80 -5.13 9.16
CA GLN A 239 -4.79 -4.52 8.30
C GLN A 239 -5.22 -3.11 7.91
N SER A 240 -4.29 -2.15 7.98
CA SER A 240 -4.47 -0.85 7.33
C SER A 240 -4.25 -1.04 5.83
N MET A 241 -5.34 -1.12 5.08
CA MET A 241 -5.34 -1.34 3.65
C MET A 241 -6.24 -0.30 2.99
N ASN A 242 -5.70 0.48 2.08
CA ASN A 242 -6.45 1.44 1.30
C ASN A 242 -6.99 0.79 0.02
N VAL A 243 -8.16 1.24 -0.40
CA VAL A 243 -8.77 0.87 -1.68
C VAL A 243 -8.85 2.11 -2.55
N HIS A 244 -8.46 1.98 -3.82
CA HIS A 244 -8.36 3.08 -4.76
C HIS A 244 -9.38 2.89 -5.89
N ILE A 245 -10.44 3.69 -5.88
CA ILE A 245 -11.49 3.67 -6.90
C ILE A 245 -11.62 5.08 -7.47
N ALA A 246 -11.22 5.28 -8.73
CA ALA A 246 -11.23 6.60 -9.35
C ALA A 246 -12.62 7.24 -9.31
N GLU A 247 -13.66 6.45 -9.64
CA GLU A 247 -15.06 6.86 -9.64
C GLU A 247 -15.88 5.88 -8.80
N PRO A 248 -15.97 6.10 -7.48
CA PRO A 248 -16.73 5.22 -6.60
C PRO A 248 -18.24 5.41 -6.79
N ASN A 249 -18.97 4.31 -6.67
CA ASN A 249 -20.42 4.30 -6.53
C ASN A 249 -20.84 3.21 -5.55
N SER A 250 -22.08 3.24 -5.09
CA SER A 250 -22.59 2.30 -4.09
C SER A 250 -22.46 0.84 -4.52
N SER A 251 -22.68 0.53 -5.80
CA SER A 251 -22.57 -0.84 -6.32
C SER A 251 -21.14 -1.35 -6.25
N LYS A 252 -20.15 -0.56 -6.71
CA LYS A 252 -18.73 -0.92 -6.65
C LYS A 252 -18.27 -1.14 -5.20
N LEU A 253 -18.66 -0.24 -4.29
CA LEU A 253 -18.30 -0.34 -2.86
C LEU A 253 -18.93 -1.56 -2.21
N THR A 254 -20.21 -1.80 -2.44
CA THR A 254 -20.92 -2.96 -1.93
C THR A 254 -20.27 -4.27 -2.41
N SER A 255 -20.02 -4.38 -3.72
CA SER A 255 -19.36 -5.54 -4.32
C SER A 255 -17.97 -5.77 -3.72
N MET A 256 -17.17 -4.71 -3.55
CA MET A 256 -15.85 -4.78 -2.92
C MET A 256 -15.93 -5.26 -1.46
N HIS A 257 -16.84 -4.71 -0.65
CA HIS A 257 -16.98 -5.11 0.74
C HIS A 257 -17.43 -6.57 0.88
N PHE A 258 -18.39 -7.02 0.07
CA PHE A 258 -18.78 -8.43 0.07
C PHE A 258 -17.67 -9.35 -0.41
N TYR A 259 -16.87 -8.91 -1.38
CA TYR A 259 -15.69 -9.67 -1.81
C TYR A 259 -14.65 -9.78 -0.68
N ALA A 260 -14.31 -8.68 -0.03
CA ALA A 260 -13.39 -8.67 1.11
C ALA A 260 -13.89 -9.58 2.25
N TRP A 261 -15.19 -9.51 2.56
CA TRP A 261 -15.81 -10.37 3.55
C TRP A 261 -15.79 -11.85 3.16
N SER A 262 -16.10 -12.19 1.90
CA SER A 262 -16.04 -13.58 1.41
C SER A 262 -14.62 -14.16 1.43
N LYS A 263 -13.60 -13.31 1.38
CA LYS A 263 -12.19 -13.70 1.57
C LYS A 263 -11.78 -13.82 3.04
N GLY A 264 -12.68 -13.55 3.98
CA GLY A 264 -12.44 -13.65 5.42
C GLY A 264 -11.69 -12.45 6.02
N LEU A 265 -11.51 -11.34 5.31
CA LEU A 265 -10.82 -10.18 5.84
C LEU A 265 -11.57 -9.59 7.05
N LYS A 266 -10.85 -9.30 8.14
CA LYS A 266 -11.40 -8.72 9.39
C LYS A 266 -11.96 -7.32 9.18
N THR A 267 -11.35 -6.55 8.25
CA THR A 267 -11.81 -5.23 7.80
C THR A 267 -11.70 -5.16 6.28
N GLY A 268 -12.68 -4.54 5.62
CA GLY A 268 -12.72 -4.46 4.17
C GLY A 268 -11.81 -3.39 3.58
N MET A 269 -11.59 -2.29 4.31
CA MET A 269 -10.64 -1.22 3.95
C MET A 269 -10.39 -0.31 5.14
N TYR A 270 -9.29 0.47 5.06
CA TYR A 270 -8.99 1.58 5.98
C TYR A 270 -9.50 2.90 5.39
N TYR A 271 -8.96 3.33 4.23
CA TYR A 271 -9.46 4.48 3.48
C TYR A 271 -9.91 4.09 2.07
N LEU A 272 -10.99 4.72 1.60
CA LEU A 272 -11.31 4.82 0.20
C LEU A 272 -10.57 6.03 -0.38
N ARG A 273 -9.72 5.80 -1.37
CA ARG A 273 -9.03 6.85 -2.11
C ARG A 273 -9.69 7.01 -3.48
N THR A 274 -9.94 8.25 -3.86
CA THR A 274 -10.55 8.61 -5.14
C THR A 274 -9.63 9.52 -5.93
N ARG A 275 -9.78 9.59 -7.24
CA ARG A 275 -9.08 10.63 -8.01
C ARG A 275 -9.78 11.96 -7.80
N PRO A 276 -9.03 13.08 -7.72
CA PRO A 276 -9.62 14.43 -7.74
C PRO A 276 -10.47 14.61 -9.01
N LYS A 277 -11.59 15.33 -8.90
CA LYS A 277 -12.41 15.66 -10.07
C LYS A 277 -11.77 16.70 -11.00
N ALA A 278 -10.86 17.50 -10.47
CA ALA A 278 -10.10 18.49 -11.23
C ALA A 278 -8.61 18.18 -11.04
N ASP A 279 -7.91 18.09 -12.16
CA ASP A 279 -6.46 17.95 -12.13
C ASP A 279 -5.82 19.25 -11.64
N ALA A 280 -4.79 19.12 -10.80
CA ALA A 280 -3.96 20.25 -10.47
C ALA A 280 -3.33 20.82 -11.75
N ILE A 281 -3.34 22.14 -11.91
CA ILE A 281 -2.75 22.79 -13.09
C ILE A 281 -1.27 22.42 -13.13
N GLN A 282 -0.85 21.72 -14.17
CA GLN A 282 0.54 21.29 -14.38
C GLN A 282 1.31 22.42 -15.07
N PHE A 283 1.78 23.41 -14.31
CA PHE A 283 2.53 24.55 -14.84
C PHE A 283 3.93 24.21 -15.39
N THR A 284 4.43 23.01 -15.18
CA THR A 284 5.81 22.60 -15.52
C THR A 284 5.92 21.78 -16.79
N VAL A 285 4.81 21.51 -17.48
CA VAL A 285 4.82 20.69 -18.70
C VAL A 285 4.52 21.59 -19.88
N ASP A 286 5.49 21.72 -20.79
CA ASP A 286 5.28 22.39 -22.06
C ASP A 286 4.34 21.57 -22.93
N GLN A 287 3.06 21.98 -22.98
CA GLN A 287 2.03 21.25 -23.73
C GLN A 287 2.30 21.24 -25.25
N GLU A 288 2.97 22.27 -25.78
CA GLU A 288 3.35 22.33 -27.19
C GLU A 288 4.38 21.26 -27.52
N GLN A 289 5.34 21.01 -26.63
CA GLN A 289 6.34 19.97 -26.77
C GLN A 289 5.72 18.56 -26.70
N LEU A 290 4.74 18.34 -25.81
CA LEU A 290 4.02 17.07 -25.72
C LEU A 290 3.19 16.76 -26.97
N VAL A 291 2.56 17.75 -27.56
CA VAL A 291 1.82 17.61 -28.83
C VAL A 291 2.77 17.36 -29.97
N ALA A 292 3.93 18.04 -30.01
CA ALA A 292 4.96 17.83 -31.03
C ALA A 292 5.56 16.42 -30.94
N ASP A 293 5.81 15.91 -29.74
CA ASP A 293 6.34 14.55 -29.52
C ASP A 293 5.31 13.46 -29.85
N ARG A 294 4.03 13.66 -29.54
CA ARG A 294 2.92 12.77 -29.97
C ARG A 294 2.81 12.73 -31.49
N ASN A 295 2.91 13.88 -32.17
CA ASN A 295 2.85 13.94 -33.63
C ASN A 295 4.08 13.33 -34.30
N LYS A 296 5.26 13.38 -33.69
CA LYS A 296 6.47 12.70 -34.19
C LYS A 296 6.35 11.17 -34.08
N ALA A 297 5.80 10.67 -32.95
CA ALA A 297 5.55 9.24 -32.76
C ALA A 297 4.53 8.72 -33.79
N ALA A 298 3.41 9.42 -33.99
CA ALA A 298 2.38 9.05 -34.96
C ALA A 298 2.91 9.06 -36.43
N ASN A 299 3.82 9.99 -36.76
CA ASN A 299 4.42 10.03 -38.10
C ASN A 299 5.52 8.98 -38.35
N SER A 300 6.11 8.41 -37.29
CA SER A 300 7.07 7.31 -37.43
C SER A 300 6.40 5.97 -37.74
N GLU A 301 5.13 5.78 -37.33
CA GLU A 301 4.36 4.58 -37.66
C GLU A 301 3.78 4.57 -39.06
N THR A 302 3.59 5.73 -39.70
CA THR A 302 3.02 5.85 -41.03
C THR A 302 4.03 5.60 -42.18
N ASN A 303 5.32 5.63 -41.93
CA ASN A 303 6.35 5.36 -42.93
C ASN A 303 6.67 3.87 -43.16
N GLY A 304 5.94 2.96 -42.54
CA GLY A 304 6.14 1.50 -42.63
C GLY A 304 5.08 0.72 -43.42
N LYS A 305 4.07 1.34 -43.99
CA LYS A 305 3.08 0.64 -44.83
C LYS A 305 2.74 1.45 -46.08
N GLU A 306 3.35 1.08 -47.22
CA GLU A 306 2.85 1.44 -48.52
C GLU A 306 1.60 0.63 -48.89
N ASN A 307 0.63 1.40 -49.41
CA ASN A 307 -0.49 1.00 -50.27
C ASN A 307 -1.59 0.07 -49.79
N THR A 308 -2.72 0.68 -49.45
CA THR A 308 -4.00 0.36 -50.17
C THR A 308 -4.98 1.54 -49.97
N GLU A 309 -5.43 2.08 -51.11
CA GLU A 309 -6.48 3.09 -51.22
C GLU A 309 -7.84 2.58 -50.71
N THR A 310 -8.56 3.37 -49.95
CA THR A 310 -10.02 3.53 -50.14
C THR A 310 -10.55 4.79 -49.41
N THR A 311 -11.17 5.58 -50.21
CA THR A 311 -12.04 6.76 -50.06
C THR A 311 -12.80 6.98 -48.73
N GLY A 312 -12.69 8.20 -48.22
CA GLY A 312 -13.75 9.13 -47.89
C GLY A 312 -14.48 8.98 -46.57
N ASN A 313 -14.20 9.88 -45.62
CA ASN A 313 -15.24 10.78 -45.07
C ASN A 313 -14.62 11.84 -44.16
N VAL A 314 -14.81 13.09 -44.56
CA VAL A 314 -14.45 14.30 -43.80
C VAL A 314 -15.45 14.52 -42.72
N ILE A 315 -15.00 14.50 -41.44
CA ILE A 315 -15.77 14.98 -40.28
C ILE A 315 -15.14 16.28 -39.80
N ALA A 316 -15.97 17.33 -39.81
CA ALA A 316 -15.63 18.69 -39.43
C ALA A 316 -15.24 18.83 -37.91
N PRO A 317 -14.46 19.86 -37.55
CA PRO A 317 -14.03 20.05 -36.16
C PRO A 317 -15.17 20.58 -35.28
N VAL A 318 -15.33 19.95 -34.12
CA VAL A 318 -16.28 20.38 -33.07
C VAL A 318 -15.62 21.51 -32.27
N GLN A 319 -16.26 22.67 -32.25
CA GLN A 319 -15.90 23.83 -31.44
C GLN A 319 -16.23 23.57 -29.95
N PRO A 320 -15.44 24.09 -29.00
CA PRO A 320 -15.74 23.95 -27.57
C PRO A 320 -16.87 24.89 -27.15
N LEU A 321 -17.92 24.33 -26.56
CA LEU A 321 -18.99 25.05 -25.90
C LEU A 321 -18.50 25.60 -24.55
N VAL A 322 -18.36 26.91 -24.47
CA VAL A 322 -18.21 27.67 -23.23
C VAL A 322 -19.60 27.83 -22.61
N SER A 323 -19.87 27.15 -21.49
CA SER A 323 -21.02 27.48 -20.66
C SER A 323 -20.59 28.30 -19.43
N LYS A 324 -21.02 29.55 -19.39
CA LYS A 324 -21.06 30.38 -18.16
C LYS A 324 -22.21 29.87 -17.29
N SER A 325 -21.97 29.55 -16.02
CA SER A 325 -22.91 29.93 -14.96
C SER A 325 -22.48 29.52 -13.56
N ALA A 326 -22.64 30.47 -12.68
CA ALA A 326 -23.05 30.42 -11.28
C ALA A 326 -21.98 30.09 -10.23
N LEU A 327 -21.52 31.17 -9.61
CA LEU A 327 -20.99 31.23 -8.26
C LEU A 327 -22.01 30.63 -7.27
N GLY A 328 -21.61 29.56 -6.58
CA GLY A 328 -22.21 29.08 -5.36
C GLY A 328 -21.11 29.04 -4.29
N GLN A 329 -21.38 29.68 -3.18
CA GLN A 329 -20.54 29.73 -2.00
C GLN A 329 -20.22 28.31 -1.53
N ALA A 330 -18.94 28.00 -1.33
CA ALA A 330 -18.48 26.78 -0.70
C ALA A 330 -18.26 27.08 0.78
N ASP A 331 -18.94 26.32 1.64
CA ASP A 331 -18.70 26.27 3.07
C ASP A 331 -17.26 25.79 3.33
N GLU A 332 -16.57 26.48 4.22
CA GLU A 332 -15.25 26.09 4.70
C GLU A 332 -15.36 24.84 5.57
N GLU A 333 -15.01 23.67 5.04
CA GLU A 333 -14.80 22.48 5.84
C GLU A 333 -13.48 22.61 6.63
N GLU A 334 -13.59 22.61 7.95
CA GLU A 334 -12.45 22.57 8.87
C GLU A 334 -11.56 21.34 8.61
N VAL A 335 -10.34 21.59 8.19
CA VAL A 335 -9.31 20.57 8.03
C VAL A 335 -8.88 20.08 9.42
N CYS A 336 -9.13 18.84 9.72
CA CYS A 336 -8.69 18.19 10.95
C CYS A 336 -7.15 18.16 11.03
N LEU A 337 -6.59 19.02 11.87
CA LEU A 337 -5.14 19.19 12.07
C LEU A 337 -4.42 18.01 12.76
N ASN A 338 -5.16 16.95 13.17
CA ASN A 338 -4.59 15.83 13.92
C ASN A 338 -4.38 14.54 13.09
N CYS A 339 -4.84 14.50 11.85
CA CYS A 339 -4.58 13.41 10.93
C CYS A 339 -3.72 13.94 9.79
N GLY A 340 -2.41 13.99 10.00
CA GLY A 340 -1.47 14.33 8.95
C GLY A 340 -1.59 13.34 7.78
N ALA A 341 -2.34 13.71 6.75
CA ALA A 341 -2.39 13.06 5.45
C ALA A 341 -1.55 13.86 4.46
#